data_ae4afc7d45e17fc05b025e939c5d3dbb
#
_entry.id   ae4afc7d45e17fc05b025e939c5d3dbb
#
_cell.length_a   1.000
_cell.length_b   1.000
_cell.length_c   1.000
_cell.angle_alpha   90.00
_cell.angle_beta   90.00
_cell.angle_gamma   90.00
#
_symmetry.space_group_name_H-M   'P 1'
#
loop_
_entity.id
_entity.type
_entity.pdbx_description
1 polymer ?
#
loop_
_entity_poly.entity_id
_entity_poly.type
_entity_poly.pdbx_seq_one_letter_code
_entity_poly.pdbx_strand_id
1 'polypeptide(L)'
;MEEIKIGVVGLGYVGLPLARLFATKYAVVGFDLKKERIEALNRGIDRTLEVSEEVMKSVLRPSVPKRGEKGLYCSCDPEDLRDCNYYIITVPTPVDKHNRPDLTPLIRASETVGQVIVRGDIVIYESTVYPGATEEDCIPVIEXXXXXXXXXXXXXLCRLFPRKNQSGR
;
A
#
# COMPACT_ATOMS: atom_id res chain seq x y z
N MET A 1 -0.61 -11.43 -21.44
CA MET A 1 -0.91 -11.29 -19.99
C MET A 1 -0.25 -10.00 -19.50
N GLU A 2 -1.01 -9.13 -18.85
CA GLU A 2 -0.47 -7.86 -18.39
C GLU A 2 0.53 -8.10 -17.23
N GLU A 3 1.70 -7.50 -17.32
CA GLU A 3 2.72 -7.64 -16.27
C GLU A 3 2.31 -6.90 -15.00
N ILE A 4 2.51 -7.54 -13.86
CA ILE A 4 2.06 -7.04 -12.57
C ILE A 4 3.14 -6.17 -11.93
N LYS A 5 2.72 -4.98 -11.47
CA LYS A 5 3.52 -4.13 -10.60
C LYS A 5 2.64 -3.70 -9.43
N ILE A 6 3.13 -3.91 -8.22
CA ILE A 6 2.36 -3.76 -6.99
C ILE A 6 2.87 -2.57 -6.19
N GLY A 7 1.95 -1.69 -5.80
CA GLY A 7 2.24 -0.64 -4.83
C GLY A 7 1.70 -1.05 -3.47
N VAL A 8 2.57 -1.15 -2.46
CA VAL A 8 2.15 -1.43 -1.08
C VAL A 8 2.23 -0.13 -0.30
N VAL A 9 1.07 0.37 0.15
CA VAL A 9 0.96 1.65 0.83
C VAL A 9 0.84 1.41 2.34
N GLY A 10 1.90 1.74 3.05
CA GLY A 10 2.06 1.46 4.46
C GLY A 10 3.05 0.32 4.69
N LEU A 11 4.23 0.64 5.23
CA LEU A 11 5.32 -0.34 5.41
C LEU A 11 5.57 -0.61 6.89
N GLY A 12 4.48 -0.91 7.62
CA GLY A 12 4.56 -1.34 9.00
C GLY A 12 4.65 -2.86 9.14
N TYR A 13 4.09 -3.38 10.23
CA TYR A 13 4.15 -4.80 10.59
C TYR A 13 3.51 -5.73 9.57
N VAL A 14 2.52 -5.24 8.83
CA VAL A 14 1.83 -6.05 7.81
C VAL A 14 2.38 -5.75 6.42
N GLY A 15 2.53 -4.47 6.08
CA GLY A 15 2.88 -4.06 4.74
C GLY A 15 4.27 -4.45 4.31
N LEU A 16 5.26 -4.31 5.20
CA LEU A 16 6.64 -4.63 4.83
C LEU A 16 6.86 -6.12 4.53
N PRO A 17 6.42 -7.05 5.41
CA PRO A 17 6.55 -8.47 5.07
C PRO A 17 5.82 -8.84 3.78
N LEU A 18 4.66 -8.25 3.55
CA LEU A 18 3.88 -8.50 2.34
C LEU A 18 4.61 -7.99 1.09
N ALA A 19 5.15 -6.76 1.17
CA ALA A 19 5.91 -6.17 0.07
C ALA A 19 7.14 -7.01 -0.26
N ARG A 20 7.87 -7.47 0.76
CA ARG A 20 9.05 -8.33 0.58
C ARG A 20 8.67 -9.64 -0.10
N LEU A 21 7.58 -10.25 0.33
CA LEU A 21 7.15 -11.53 -0.22
C LEU A 21 6.78 -11.38 -1.72
N PHE A 22 6.01 -10.36 -2.07
CA PHE A 22 5.66 -10.10 -3.46
C PHE A 22 6.87 -9.75 -4.32
N ALA A 23 7.88 -9.12 -3.72
CA ALA A 23 9.09 -8.70 -4.44
C ALA A 23 9.97 -9.89 -4.88
N THR A 24 9.74 -11.08 -4.34
CA THR A 24 10.41 -12.29 -4.83
C THR A 24 9.93 -12.68 -6.22
N LYS A 25 8.81 -12.13 -6.67
CA LYS A 25 8.15 -12.55 -7.91
C LYS A 25 7.76 -11.39 -8.82
N TYR A 26 7.45 -10.23 -8.26
CA TYR A 26 6.89 -9.09 -9.01
C TYR A 26 7.69 -7.82 -8.76
N ALA A 27 7.47 -6.83 -9.62
CA ALA A 27 7.90 -5.45 -9.36
C ALA A 27 7.06 -4.88 -8.22
N VAL A 28 7.70 -4.38 -7.17
CA VAL A 28 7.00 -3.83 -6.00
C VAL A 28 7.60 -2.47 -5.64
N VAL A 29 6.72 -1.49 -5.43
CA VAL A 29 7.08 -0.21 -4.80
C VAL A 29 6.40 -0.18 -3.44
N GLY A 30 7.18 -0.09 -2.38
CA GLY A 30 6.68 0.11 -1.03
C GLY A 30 6.66 1.60 -0.72
N PHE A 31 5.53 2.10 -0.27
CA PHE A 31 5.36 3.52 0.03
C PHE A 31 5.03 3.73 1.50
N ASP A 32 5.70 4.70 2.11
CA ASP A 32 5.38 5.14 3.46
C ASP A 32 5.64 6.65 3.58
N LEU A 33 4.83 7.34 4.37
CA LEU A 33 4.98 8.78 4.59
C LEU A 33 6.19 9.10 5.46
N LYS A 34 6.67 8.15 6.27
CA LYS A 34 7.77 8.37 7.21
C LYS A 34 9.11 8.26 6.49
N LYS A 35 9.72 9.39 6.20
CA LYS A 35 10.98 9.46 5.46
C LYS A 35 12.09 8.64 6.15
N GLU A 36 12.20 8.74 7.47
CA GLU A 36 13.20 7.99 8.24
C GLU A 36 13.01 6.48 8.09
N ARG A 37 11.75 6.03 8.00
CA ARG A 37 11.42 4.61 7.75
C ARG A 37 11.96 4.19 6.40
N ILE A 38 11.71 4.99 5.37
CA ILE A 38 12.15 4.70 4.00
C ILE A 38 13.68 4.68 3.91
N GLU A 39 14.35 5.65 4.54
CA GLU A 39 15.81 5.71 4.55
C GLU A 39 16.42 4.46 5.21
N ALA A 40 15.84 4.01 6.33
CA ALA A 40 16.30 2.79 7.01
C ALA A 40 16.07 1.55 6.12
N LEU A 41 14.89 1.43 5.54
CA LEU A 41 14.56 0.28 4.70
C LEU A 41 15.46 0.18 3.47
N ASN A 42 15.77 1.32 2.85
CA ASN A 42 16.67 1.33 1.68
C ASN A 42 18.11 0.95 2.04
N ARG A 43 18.46 0.98 3.33
CA ARG A 43 19.74 0.44 3.83
C ARG A 43 19.59 -1.02 4.29
N GLY A 44 18.41 -1.60 4.15
CA GLY A 44 18.13 -2.97 4.56
C GLY A 44 17.73 -3.13 6.02
N ILE A 45 17.48 -2.02 6.72
CA ILE A 45 17.20 -2.04 8.16
C ILE A 45 15.69 -1.91 8.40
N ASP A 46 15.10 -2.96 8.95
CA ASP A 46 13.70 -2.96 9.38
C ASP A 46 13.63 -2.81 10.90
N ARG A 47 13.26 -1.60 11.37
CA ARG A 47 13.13 -1.33 12.80
C ARG A 47 11.96 -2.04 13.46
N THR A 48 11.03 -2.59 12.70
CA THR A 48 9.95 -3.41 13.25
C THR A 48 10.37 -4.86 13.47
N LEU A 49 11.54 -5.24 12.98
CA LEU A 49 12.13 -6.58 13.12
C LEU A 49 11.27 -7.70 12.50
N GLU A 50 10.41 -7.35 11.55
CA GLU A 50 9.59 -8.33 10.84
C GLU A 50 10.35 -9.00 9.70
N VAL A 51 11.33 -8.28 9.14
CA VAL A 51 12.13 -8.77 8.02
C VAL A 51 13.60 -8.55 8.37
N SER A 52 14.40 -9.60 8.30
CA SER A 52 15.84 -9.50 8.60
C SER A 52 16.57 -8.70 7.53
N GLU A 53 17.71 -8.13 7.90
CA GLU A 53 18.55 -7.35 6.98
C GLU A 53 18.95 -8.18 5.75
N GLU A 54 19.33 -9.43 5.96
CA GLU A 54 19.70 -10.34 4.86
C GLU A 54 18.55 -10.52 3.87
N VAL A 55 17.34 -10.77 4.40
CA VAL A 55 16.15 -10.98 3.57
C VAL A 55 15.76 -9.69 2.87
N MET A 56 15.84 -8.54 3.58
CA MET A 56 15.57 -7.23 2.93
C MET A 56 16.52 -7.01 1.75
N LYS A 57 17.80 -7.17 1.98
CA LYS A 57 18.83 -6.94 0.93
C LYS A 57 18.65 -7.86 -0.28
N SER A 58 18.08 -9.05 -0.06
CA SER A 58 17.86 -10.00 -1.16
C SER A 58 16.83 -9.52 -2.18
N VAL A 59 15.92 -8.64 -1.78
CA VAL A 59 14.85 -8.13 -2.67
C VAL A 59 15.00 -6.65 -3.04
N LEU A 60 15.81 -5.88 -2.30
CA LEU A 60 15.92 -4.44 -2.54
C LEU A 60 16.58 -4.13 -3.89
N ARG A 61 16.05 -3.11 -4.56
CA ARG A 61 16.60 -2.58 -5.79
C ARG A 61 17.04 -1.13 -5.58
N PRO A 62 18.04 -0.67 -6.34
CA PRO A 62 18.49 0.72 -6.21
C PRO A 62 17.58 1.75 -6.89
N SER A 63 16.61 1.30 -7.67
CA SER A 63 15.68 2.19 -8.39
C SER A 63 14.32 1.53 -8.53
N VAL A 64 13.34 2.32 -8.92
CA VAL A 64 11.96 1.85 -9.11
C VAL A 64 11.95 0.75 -10.20
N PRO A 65 11.49 -0.46 -9.88
CA PRO A 65 11.42 -1.52 -10.90
C PRO A 65 10.34 -1.24 -11.93
N LYS A 66 10.60 -1.59 -13.17
CA LYS A 66 9.60 -1.57 -14.23
C LYS A 66 8.75 -2.84 -14.16
N ARG A 67 7.58 -2.81 -14.79
CA ARG A 67 6.76 -4.03 -14.93
C ARG A 67 7.62 -5.14 -15.55
N GLY A 68 7.52 -6.33 -14.98
CA GLY A 68 8.31 -7.49 -15.40
C GLY A 68 9.65 -7.64 -14.68
N GLU A 69 10.11 -6.61 -13.98
CA GLU A 69 11.34 -6.67 -13.16
C GLU A 69 10.95 -6.97 -11.72
N LYS A 70 11.46 -8.05 -11.14
CA LYS A 70 11.14 -8.35 -9.74
C LYS A 70 12.04 -7.56 -8.80
N GLY A 71 11.55 -7.29 -7.61
CA GLY A 71 12.27 -6.60 -6.54
C GLY A 71 11.48 -5.50 -5.89
N LEU A 72 12.03 -4.96 -4.81
CA LEU A 72 11.38 -3.96 -3.96
C LEU A 72 12.16 -2.65 -3.98
N TYR A 73 11.45 -1.56 -4.20
CA TYR A 73 11.98 -0.21 -4.00
C TYR A 73 11.08 0.51 -3.00
N CYS A 74 11.66 1.09 -1.96
CA CYS A 74 10.92 1.81 -0.92
C CYS A 74 11.01 3.30 -1.16
N SER A 75 9.87 4.00 -1.10
CA SER A 75 9.78 5.42 -1.44
C SER A 75 8.80 6.16 -0.54
N CYS A 76 9.02 7.45 -0.37
CA CYS A 76 8.06 8.39 0.21
C CYS A 76 7.51 9.38 -0.83
N ASP A 77 7.76 9.13 -2.11
CA ASP A 77 7.26 9.95 -3.21
C ASP A 77 6.10 9.21 -3.91
N PRO A 78 4.88 9.79 -3.90
CA PRO A 78 3.75 9.13 -4.58
C PRO A 78 3.99 8.88 -6.07
N GLU A 79 4.81 9.71 -6.74
CA GLU A 79 5.10 9.51 -8.16
C GLU A 79 5.77 8.18 -8.45
N ASP A 80 6.52 7.62 -7.49
CA ASP A 80 7.15 6.31 -7.64
C ASP A 80 6.14 5.16 -7.68
N LEU A 81 4.90 5.41 -7.24
CA LEU A 81 3.80 4.44 -7.34
C LEU A 81 3.15 4.42 -8.73
N ARG A 82 3.42 5.44 -9.55
CA ARG A 82 2.84 5.51 -10.89
C ARG A 82 3.30 4.28 -11.69
N ASP A 83 2.43 3.79 -12.55
CA ASP A 83 2.61 2.56 -13.31
C ASP A 83 2.36 1.26 -12.54
N CYS A 84 2.09 1.32 -11.23
CA CYS A 84 1.53 0.16 -10.52
C CYS A 84 0.12 -0.12 -11.03
N ASN A 85 -0.24 -1.40 -11.14
CA ASN A 85 -1.60 -1.79 -11.51
C ASN A 85 -2.35 -2.52 -10.39
N TYR A 86 -1.67 -2.78 -9.29
CA TYR A 86 -2.27 -3.27 -8.04
C TYR A 86 -1.79 -2.41 -6.89
N TYR A 87 -2.72 -1.90 -6.10
CA TYR A 87 -2.41 -1.12 -4.89
C TYR A 87 -2.94 -1.86 -3.68
N ILE A 88 -2.08 -2.12 -2.70
CA ILE A 88 -2.47 -2.78 -1.45
C ILE A 88 -2.25 -1.79 -0.32
N ILE A 89 -3.34 -1.41 0.35
CA ILE A 89 -3.29 -0.45 1.46
C ILE A 89 -3.26 -1.23 2.76
N THR A 90 -2.16 -1.07 3.51
CA THR A 90 -1.87 -1.81 4.73
C THR A 90 -1.55 -0.88 5.90
N VAL A 91 -2.06 0.35 5.87
CA VAL A 91 -1.83 1.31 6.95
C VAL A 91 -2.59 0.89 8.22
N PRO A 92 -2.11 1.28 9.42
CA PRO A 92 -2.82 0.96 10.65
C PRO A 92 -4.12 1.75 10.77
N THR A 93 -5.07 1.18 11.52
CA THR A 93 -6.31 1.85 11.89
C THR A 93 -6.36 1.92 13.43
N PRO A 94 -5.62 2.87 14.04
CA PRO A 94 -5.59 2.96 15.49
C PRO A 94 -6.94 3.42 16.04
N VAL A 95 -7.16 3.17 17.32
CA VAL A 95 -8.34 3.68 18.01
C VAL A 95 -7.94 4.92 18.83
N ASP A 96 -8.86 5.85 18.98
CA ASP A 96 -8.65 7.05 19.79
C ASP A 96 -8.90 6.73 21.27
N LYS A 97 -8.75 7.72 22.12
CA LYS A 97 -8.95 7.59 23.58
C LYS A 97 -10.39 7.21 23.95
N HIS A 98 -11.34 7.30 23.03
CA HIS A 98 -12.74 6.92 23.23
C HIS A 98 -13.07 5.58 22.54
N ASN A 99 -12.04 4.81 22.14
CA ASN A 99 -12.17 3.53 21.42
C ASN A 99 -12.86 3.66 20.07
N ARG A 100 -12.79 4.84 19.42
CA ARG A 100 -13.33 5.06 18.08
C ARG A 100 -12.20 4.87 17.06
N PRO A 101 -12.47 4.19 15.93
CA PRO A 101 -11.44 4.02 14.91
C PRO A 101 -10.99 5.37 14.34
N ASP A 102 -9.67 5.56 14.23
CA ASP A 102 -9.11 6.72 13.56
C ASP A 102 -8.81 6.33 12.11
N LEU A 103 -9.60 6.82 11.18
CA LEU A 103 -9.46 6.52 9.76
C LEU A 103 -8.46 7.44 9.05
N THR A 104 -7.81 8.38 9.77
CA THR A 104 -6.90 9.34 9.15
C THR A 104 -5.80 8.66 8.32
N PRO A 105 -5.09 7.64 8.83
CA PRO A 105 -4.08 6.98 7.98
C PRO A 105 -4.68 6.34 6.73
N LEU A 106 -5.87 5.78 6.84
CA LEU A 106 -6.53 5.12 5.73
C LEU A 106 -6.96 6.11 4.66
N ILE A 107 -7.49 7.26 5.08
CA ILE A 107 -7.89 8.33 4.17
C ILE A 107 -6.67 8.91 3.45
N ARG A 108 -5.57 9.15 4.17
CA ARG A 108 -4.33 9.64 3.56
C ARG A 108 -3.76 8.66 2.55
N ALA A 109 -3.79 7.35 2.86
CA ALA A 109 -3.35 6.33 1.92
C ALA A 109 -4.23 6.32 0.67
N SER A 110 -5.55 6.46 0.85
CA SER A 110 -6.50 6.53 -0.26
C SER A 110 -6.26 7.77 -1.13
N GLU A 111 -5.94 8.92 -0.52
CA GLU A 111 -5.56 10.13 -1.26
C GLU A 111 -4.30 9.91 -2.10
N THR A 112 -3.30 9.24 -1.51
CA THR A 112 -2.05 8.92 -2.21
C THR A 112 -2.32 8.06 -3.44
N VAL A 113 -3.11 6.99 -3.27
CA VAL A 113 -3.48 6.11 -4.38
C VAL A 113 -4.28 6.87 -5.43
N GLY A 114 -5.23 7.73 -4.99
CA GLY A 114 -6.05 8.53 -5.89
C GLY A 114 -5.27 9.44 -6.81
N GLN A 115 -4.07 9.88 -6.40
CA GLN A 115 -3.21 10.74 -7.22
C GLN A 115 -2.60 10.01 -8.42
N VAL A 116 -2.41 8.70 -8.32
CA VAL A 116 -1.63 7.93 -9.29
C VAL A 116 -2.43 6.84 -10.01
N ILE A 117 -3.59 6.48 -9.49
CA ILE A 117 -4.40 5.37 -10.02
C ILE A 117 -4.92 5.71 -11.42
N VAL A 118 -4.97 4.70 -12.29
CA VAL A 118 -5.57 4.84 -13.62
C VAL A 118 -6.62 3.77 -13.82
N ARG A 119 -7.42 3.94 -14.86
CA ARG A 119 -8.51 3.01 -15.18
C ARG A 119 -7.97 1.60 -15.39
N GLY A 120 -8.60 0.64 -14.74
CA GLY A 120 -8.22 -0.76 -14.81
C GLY A 120 -7.37 -1.24 -13.64
N ASP A 121 -6.80 -0.30 -12.85
CA ASP A 121 -6.04 -0.67 -11.66
C ASP A 121 -6.95 -1.24 -10.58
N ILE A 122 -6.36 -2.03 -9.69
CA ILE A 122 -7.07 -2.70 -8.59
C ILE A 122 -6.53 -2.18 -7.27
N VAL A 123 -7.43 -1.80 -6.36
CA VAL A 123 -7.08 -1.38 -5.00
C VAL A 123 -7.58 -2.43 -4.01
N ILE A 124 -6.70 -2.88 -3.13
CA ILE A 124 -7.01 -3.88 -2.11
C ILE A 124 -6.76 -3.24 -0.74
N TYR A 125 -7.80 -3.22 0.11
CA TYR A 125 -7.68 -2.73 1.48
C TYR A 125 -7.45 -3.91 2.41
N GLU A 126 -6.29 -3.94 3.05
CA GLU A 126 -5.89 -4.96 4.03
C GLU A 126 -5.98 -4.45 5.48
N SER A 127 -6.43 -3.23 5.67
CA SER A 127 -6.59 -2.64 7.00
C SER A 127 -7.86 -3.16 7.66
N THR A 128 -7.82 -3.35 8.99
CA THR A 128 -8.99 -3.74 9.77
C THR A 128 -9.87 -2.51 9.97
N VAL A 129 -11.10 -2.55 9.44
CA VAL A 129 -12.05 -1.44 9.56
C VAL A 129 -13.43 -2.00 9.89
N TYR A 130 -14.32 -1.12 10.33
CA TYR A 130 -15.72 -1.48 10.56
C TYR A 130 -16.43 -1.68 9.20
N PRO A 131 -17.52 -2.48 9.17
CA PRO A 131 -18.25 -2.70 7.92
C PRO A 131 -18.74 -1.38 7.31
N GLY A 132 -18.52 -1.21 6.02
CA GLY A 132 -18.92 -0.01 5.28
C GLY A 132 -17.87 1.08 5.18
N ALA A 133 -16.84 1.08 6.06
CA ALA A 133 -15.83 2.15 6.08
C ALA A 133 -15.12 2.31 4.73
N THR A 134 -14.78 1.21 4.08
CA THR A 134 -14.09 1.28 2.80
C THR A 134 -14.96 1.94 1.74
N GLU A 135 -16.22 1.53 1.65
CA GLU A 135 -17.16 2.02 0.65
C GLU A 135 -17.60 3.46 0.93
N GLU A 136 -17.81 3.80 2.20
CA GLU A 136 -18.38 5.09 2.60
C GLU A 136 -17.31 6.17 2.77
N ASP A 137 -16.13 5.81 3.27
CA ASP A 137 -15.09 6.78 3.62
C ASP A 137 -13.91 6.78 2.66
N CYS A 138 -13.48 5.63 2.18
CA CYS A 138 -12.22 5.49 1.43
C CYS A 138 -12.40 5.59 -0.08
N ILE A 139 -13.39 4.91 -0.63
CA ILE A 139 -13.62 4.93 -2.08
C ILE A 139 -13.92 6.35 -2.60
N PRO A 140 -14.80 7.13 -1.94
CA PRO A 140 -15.01 8.52 -2.40
C PRO A 140 -13.74 9.36 -2.41
N VAL A 141 -12.81 9.12 -1.50
CA VAL A 141 -11.53 9.84 -1.47
C VAL A 141 -10.70 9.48 -2.72
N ILE A 142 -10.63 8.22 -3.07
CA ILE A 142 -9.93 7.80 -4.30
C ILE A 142 -10.58 8.42 -5.53
N GLU A 143 -11.85 8.36 -5.59
CA GLU A 143 -12.63 8.96 -6.70
C GLU A 143 -12.44 10.45 -6.81
N UNK A 144 -12.42 10.95 -5.89
CA UNK A 144 -12.26 12.40 -5.82
C UNK A 144 -10.87 12.80 -6.22
N UNK A 145 -9.99 12.12 -5.83
CA UNK A 145 -8.65 12.34 -6.22
C UNK A 145 -8.44 11.94 -7.64
N UNK A 146 -9.08 10.95 -8.06
CA UNK A 146 -9.01 10.53 -9.41
C UNK A 146 -9.74 11.41 -10.33
N UNK A 147 -10.62 12.05 -9.89
CA UNK A 147 -11.37 12.99 -10.66
C UNK A 147 -10.59 14.25 -10.91
N UNK A 148 -9.83 14.50 -10.05
CA UNK A 148 -8.94 15.62 -10.14
C UNK A 148 -7.82 15.39 -11.13
N UNK A 149 -7.58 14.25 -11.34
CA UNK A 149 -6.60 13.86 -12.29
C UNK A 149 -7.17 13.60 -13.64
N UNK A 150 -8.33 13.81 -13.75
CA UNK A 150 -8.96 13.63 -14.97
C UNK A 150 -9.10 12.23 -15.41
N UNK A 151 -8.96 11.53 -14.54
CA UNK A 151 -9.14 10.21 -14.89
C UNK A 151 -10.57 9.86 -14.73
N UNK A 152 -10.98 9.60 -15.62
CA UNK A 152 -12.34 9.24 -15.70
C UNK A 152 -12.60 8.08 -14.81
N UNK A 153 -13.49 8.04 -14.25
CA UNK A 153 -13.94 7.05 -13.46
C UNK A 153 -13.10 5.84 -13.55
N UNK A 154 -12.46 5.88 -12.85
CA UNK A 154 -11.71 4.75 -12.73
C UNK A 154 -12.54 3.76 -12.09
N UNK A 155 -12.82 3.04 -12.60
CA UNK A 155 -13.39 1.96 -12.08
C UNK A 155 -12.39 1.29 -11.33
N UNK A 156 -12.16 1.73 -10.53
CA UNK A 156 -11.41 1.13 -9.65
C UNK A 156 -12.15 0.02 -9.14
N LEU A 157 -11.75 -1.19 -9.34
CA LEU A 157 -12.25 -2.41 -8.74
C LEU A 157 -11.67 -2.53 -7.33
N CYS A 158 -12.48 -2.14 -6.41
CA CYS A 158 -12.12 -2.22 -4.99
C CYS A 158 -12.53 -3.61 -4.48
N ARG A 159 -11.57 -4.44 -4.13
CA ARG A 159 -11.86 -5.72 -3.49
C ARG A 159 -11.53 -5.65 -2.01
N LEU A 160 -12.54 -5.92 -1.23
CA LEU A 160 -12.44 -6.04 0.22
C LEU A 160 -12.08 -7.47 0.59
N PHE A 161 -10.97 -7.62 1.29
CA PHE A 161 -10.68 -8.88 1.97
C PHE A 161 -10.72 -8.58 3.47
N PRO A 162 -11.91 -8.67 4.10
CA PRO A 162 -11.95 -8.52 5.54
C PRO A 162 -11.16 -9.68 6.16
N ARG A 163 -10.17 -9.34 6.99
CA ARG A 163 -9.56 -10.35 7.84
C ARG A 163 -10.67 -10.92 8.73
N LYS A 164 -10.89 -12.20 8.62
CA LYS A 164 -11.73 -12.88 9.60
C LYS A 164 -11.12 -12.63 10.98
N ASN A 165 -11.84 -11.94 11.83
CA ASN A 165 -11.51 -11.90 13.24
C ASN A 165 -11.43 -13.35 13.72
N GLN A 166 -10.21 -13.80 13.98
CA GLN A 166 -10.05 -14.99 14.79
C GLN A 166 -10.27 -14.58 16.24
N SER A 167 -11.51 -14.24 16.57
CA SER A 167 -11.94 -14.22 17.95
C SER A 167 -12.31 -15.66 18.27
N GLY A 168 -11.29 -16.48 18.35
CA GLY A 168 -11.44 -17.78 18.96
C GLY A 168 -11.04 -17.63 20.41
N ARG A 169 -11.97 -17.84 21.30
CA ARG A 169 -11.86 -18.14 22.74
C ARG A 169 -10.50 -17.97 23.36
#